data_f452f4fec45a39bc659c8fab9707593a
#
_entry.id   f452f4fec45a39bc659c8fab9707593a
#
_cell.length_a   1.000
_cell.length_b   1.000
_cell.length_c   1.000
_cell.angle_alpha   90.00
_cell.angle_beta   90.00
_cell.angle_gamma   90.00
#
_symmetry.space_group_name_H-M   'P 1'
#
loop_
_entity.id
_entity.type
_entity.pdbx_description
1 polymer ?
#
loop_
_entity_poly.entity_id
_entity_poly.type
_entity_poly.pdbx_seq_one_letter_code
_entity_poly.pdbx_strand_id
1 'polypeptide(L)'
;MTSAEEFDTLLRSTNRAGIDELIDWLHSTDFYEAPASSKYHGACEHGLILHSLSVYDCAITLNKILQLVHNTDSIKVSALLHDICKTGCYTIDYRNKKVTDPDTGIYEWVKEPYYKFDELYPFGGHGSKSVYLAERFIHLSWEEAVAINCHMGAWDKVNTASVSKAFEEYRLAWLIHVADEMSTYVYSV
;
A
#
# COMPACT_ATOMS: atom_id res chain seq x y z
N MET A 1 20.54 2.64 6.00
CA MET A 1 19.71 2.30 4.83
C MET A 1 18.46 3.13 4.95
N THR A 2 18.09 3.88 3.93
CA THR A 2 16.83 4.61 3.87
C THR A 2 15.68 3.65 3.58
N SER A 3 14.42 4.06 3.80
CA SER A 3 13.25 3.24 3.45
C SER A 3 13.20 2.90 1.96
N ALA A 4 13.62 3.82 1.08
CA ALA A 4 13.72 3.56 -0.35
C ALA A 4 14.77 2.49 -0.68
N GLU A 5 15.96 2.58 -0.09
CA GLU A 5 17.01 1.57 -0.28
C GLU A 5 16.59 0.18 0.25
N GLU A 6 15.83 0.14 1.34
CA GLU A 6 15.30 -1.10 1.90
C GLU A 6 14.26 -1.74 0.97
N PHE A 7 13.30 -0.96 0.51
CA PHE A 7 12.26 -1.38 -0.42
C PHE A 7 12.87 -1.96 -1.70
N ASP A 8 13.79 -1.22 -2.33
CA ASP A 8 14.49 -1.65 -3.54
C ASP A 8 15.28 -2.94 -3.32
N THR A 9 15.98 -3.03 -2.19
CA THR A 9 16.78 -4.21 -1.83
C THR A 9 15.90 -5.45 -1.66
N LEU A 10 14.75 -5.30 -1.00
CA LEU A 10 13.79 -6.39 -0.81
C LEU A 10 13.23 -6.86 -2.16
N LEU A 11 12.81 -5.95 -3.05
CA LEU A 11 12.32 -6.31 -4.37
C LEU A 11 13.40 -6.97 -5.21
N ARG A 12 14.61 -6.40 -5.30
CA ARG A 12 15.74 -7.00 -6.04
C ARG A 12 16.10 -8.39 -5.55
N SER A 13 15.97 -8.64 -4.25
CA SER A 13 16.28 -9.97 -3.67
C SER A 13 15.36 -11.08 -4.17
N THR A 14 14.24 -10.77 -4.82
CA THR A 14 13.35 -11.75 -5.47
C THR A 14 13.92 -12.29 -6.79
N ASN A 15 14.93 -11.63 -7.36
CA ASN A 15 15.61 -11.97 -8.62
C ASN A 15 14.65 -12.20 -9.80
N ARG A 16 13.52 -11.48 -9.84
CA ARG A 16 12.54 -11.60 -10.94
C ARG A 16 12.99 -10.82 -12.16
N ALA A 17 12.74 -11.36 -13.33
CA ALA A 17 12.90 -10.62 -14.59
C ALA A 17 11.97 -9.39 -14.57
N GLY A 18 12.50 -8.23 -14.96
CA GLY A 18 11.78 -6.96 -15.00
C GLY A 18 11.72 -6.20 -13.68
N ILE A 19 12.38 -6.70 -12.61
CA ILE A 19 12.32 -6.04 -11.30
C ILE A 19 13.06 -4.69 -11.29
N ASP A 20 14.17 -4.59 -11.98
CA ASP A 20 14.92 -3.32 -12.06
C ASP A 20 14.14 -2.28 -12.87
N GLU A 21 13.48 -2.67 -13.96
CA GLU A 21 12.62 -1.80 -14.75
C GLU A 21 11.39 -1.32 -13.94
N LEU A 22 10.83 -2.17 -13.07
CA LEU A 22 9.77 -1.79 -12.15
C LEU A 22 10.27 -0.74 -11.14
N ILE A 23 11.44 -0.96 -10.54
CA ILE A 23 12.04 -0.04 -9.57
C ILE A 23 12.37 1.30 -10.23
N ASP A 24 12.97 1.28 -11.42
CA ASP A 24 13.26 2.50 -12.19
C ASP A 24 11.97 3.28 -12.51
N TRP A 25 10.90 2.58 -12.86
CA TRP A 25 9.60 3.22 -13.06
C TRP A 25 9.07 3.83 -11.75
N LEU A 26 9.12 3.13 -10.62
CA LEU A 26 8.69 3.66 -9.32
C LEU A 26 9.48 4.93 -8.96
N HIS A 27 10.81 4.94 -9.18
CA HIS A 27 11.66 6.13 -8.98
C HIS A 27 11.34 7.29 -9.94
N SER A 28 10.73 7.03 -11.07
CA SER A 28 10.26 8.06 -12.00
C SER A 28 8.91 8.68 -11.64
N THR A 29 8.28 8.17 -10.58
CA THR A 29 6.95 8.58 -10.09
C THR A 29 7.07 9.21 -8.71
N ASP A 30 5.94 9.53 -8.10
CA ASP A 30 5.84 10.03 -6.73
C ASP A 30 5.75 8.92 -5.66
N PHE A 31 5.93 7.65 -6.02
CA PHE A 31 5.70 6.50 -5.13
C PHE A 31 6.43 6.63 -3.79
N TYR A 32 7.69 7.07 -3.83
CA TYR A 32 8.53 7.16 -2.63
C TYR A 32 8.20 8.35 -1.73
N GLU A 33 7.56 9.40 -2.28
CA GLU A 33 7.15 10.61 -1.58
C GLU A 33 5.66 10.63 -1.23
N ALA A 34 4.84 9.82 -1.94
CA ALA A 34 3.40 9.82 -1.81
C ALA A 34 2.92 9.42 -0.40
N PRO A 35 1.79 9.96 0.06
CA PRO A 35 1.12 9.49 1.26
C PRO A 35 0.40 8.15 1.00
N ALA A 36 0.22 7.33 2.03
CA ALA A 36 -0.59 6.10 1.94
C ALA A 36 -2.09 6.39 1.89
N SER A 37 -2.52 7.52 2.48
CA SER A 37 -3.94 7.94 2.50
C SER A 37 -4.07 9.46 2.53
N SER A 38 -5.28 9.96 2.28
CA SER A 38 -5.58 11.39 2.41
C SER A 38 -5.71 11.86 3.87
N LYS A 39 -6.03 10.95 4.79
CA LYS A 39 -6.55 11.37 6.11
C LYS A 39 -6.27 10.38 7.23
N TYR A 40 -6.05 9.11 6.89
CA TYR A 40 -5.90 8.02 7.85
C TYR A 40 -4.42 7.68 8.07
N HIS A 41 -4.08 6.40 8.09
CA HIS A 41 -2.70 5.92 8.20
C HIS A 41 -1.81 6.50 7.09
N GLY A 42 -0.56 6.79 7.42
CA GLY A 42 0.41 7.26 6.44
C GLY A 42 0.00 8.53 5.65
N ALA A 43 -0.86 9.42 6.23
CA ALA A 43 -1.24 10.69 5.61
C ALA A 43 -0.11 11.73 5.74
N CYS A 44 1.10 11.37 5.34
CA CYS A 44 2.31 12.18 5.40
C CYS A 44 3.23 11.85 4.22
N GLU A 45 4.24 12.69 4.03
CA GLU A 45 5.31 12.42 3.06
C GLU A 45 5.97 11.08 3.35
N HIS A 46 6.27 10.32 2.32
CA HIS A 46 6.79 8.94 2.37
C HIS A 46 5.83 7.90 2.99
N GLY A 47 4.57 8.26 3.26
CA GLY A 47 3.60 7.39 3.92
C GLY A 47 3.36 6.08 3.15
N LEU A 48 3.32 6.14 1.81
CA LEU A 48 3.05 4.96 0.98
C LEU A 48 4.15 3.91 1.07
N ILE A 49 5.41 4.32 0.99
CA ILE A 49 6.53 3.38 1.11
C ILE A 49 6.67 2.83 2.53
N LEU A 50 6.48 3.66 3.56
CA LEU A 50 6.52 3.22 4.96
C LEU A 50 5.42 2.20 5.24
N HIS A 51 4.21 2.44 4.74
CA HIS A 51 3.10 1.51 4.82
C HIS A 51 3.42 0.18 4.12
N SER A 52 3.93 0.22 2.88
CA SER A 52 4.31 -0.99 2.15
C SER A 52 5.35 -1.85 2.88
N LEU A 53 6.36 -1.23 3.48
CA LEU A 53 7.37 -1.91 4.31
C LEU A 53 6.75 -2.48 5.59
N SER A 54 5.88 -1.73 6.26
CA SER A 54 5.17 -2.19 7.46
C SER A 54 4.27 -3.40 7.15
N VAL A 55 3.55 -3.38 6.03
CA VAL A 55 2.75 -4.54 5.57
C VAL A 55 3.63 -5.76 5.33
N TYR A 56 4.81 -5.58 4.72
CA TYR A 56 5.76 -6.67 4.55
C TYR A 56 6.21 -7.26 5.90
N ASP A 57 6.61 -6.43 6.86
CA ASP A 57 7.04 -6.88 8.19
C ASP A 57 5.93 -7.61 8.95
N CYS A 58 4.71 -7.09 8.88
CA CYS A 58 3.52 -7.76 9.43
C CYS A 58 3.30 -9.13 8.77
N ALA A 59 3.37 -9.21 7.45
CA ALA A 59 3.16 -10.45 6.71
C ALA A 59 4.21 -11.51 7.04
N ILE A 60 5.50 -11.14 7.09
CA ILE A 60 6.58 -12.05 7.50
C ILE A 60 6.37 -12.55 8.93
N THR A 61 6.01 -11.66 9.84
CA THR A 61 5.74 -11.99 11.25
C THR A 61 4.57 -12.97 11.37
N LEU A 62 3.45 -12.68 10.72
CA LEU A 62 2.27 -13.54 10.71
C LEU A 62 2.56 -14.90 10.06
N ASN A 63 3.25 -14.92 8.92
CA ASN A 63 3.63 -16.15 8.23
C ASN A 63 4.42 -17.08 9.17
N LYS A 64 5.36 -16.51 9.93
CA LYS A 64 6.17 -17.24 10.90
C LYS A 64 5.36 -17.74 12.10
N ILE A 65 4.58 -16.86 12.74
CA ILE A 65 3.81 -17.20 13.96
C ILE A 65 2.73 -18.24 13.66
N LEU A 66 2.03 -18.09 12.53
CA LEU A 66 0.96 -18.98 12.12
C LEU A 66 1.45 -20.22 11.35
N GLN A 67 2.75 -20.32 11.10
CA GLN A 67 3.38 -21.44 10.37
C GLN A 67 2.76 -21.69 8.98
N LEU A 68 2.45 -20.60 8.24
CA LEU A 68 1.76 -20.70 6.95
C LEU A 68 2.66 -21.18 5.82
N VAL A 69 3.99 -21.15 5.96
CA VAL A 69 5.02 -21.64 5.04
C VAL A 69 4.95 -21.03 3.62
N HIS A 70 4.42 -19.81 3.45
CA HIS A 70 4.46 -19.13 2.17
C HIS A 70 5.88 -18.79 1.74
N ASN A 71 6.10 -18.75 0.43
CA ASN A 71 7.37 -18.30 -0.13
C ASN A 71 7.62 -16.83 0.22
N THR A 72 8.80 -16.55 0.78
CA THR A 72 9.18 -15.19 1.20
C THR A 72 9.19 -14.20 0.03
N ASP A 73 9.56 -14.63 -1.18
CA ASP A 73 9.57 -13.75 -2.34
C ASP A 73 8.15 -13.39 -2.80
N SER A 74 7.20 -14.33 -2.68
CA SER A 74 5.78 -14.04 -2.93
C SER A 74 5.21 -13.07 -1.88
N ILE A 75 5.63 -13.18 -0.62
CA ILE A 75 5.26 -12.21 0.41
C ILE A 75 5.84 -10.83 0.09
N LYS A 76 7.14 -10.73 -0.28
CA LYS A 76 7.77 -9.46 -0.67
C LYS A 76 7.00 -8.78 -1.80
N VAL A 77 6.78 -9.51 -2.90
CA VAL A 77 6.09 -8.98 -4.06
C VAL A 77 4.68 -8.51 -3.71
N SER A 78 3.91 -9.37 -3.04
CA SER A 78 2.52 -9.04 -2.72
C SER A 78 2.39 -7.88 -1.73
N ALA A 79 3.20 -7.86 -0.67
CA ALA A 79 3.14 -6.81 0.34
C ALA A 79 3.69 -5.47 -0.14
N LEU A 80 4.84 -5.49 -0.85
CA LEU A 80 5.47 -4.25 -1.30
C LEU A 80 4.72 -3.58 -2.46
N LEU A 81 3.98 -4.36 -3.27
CA LEU A 81 3.31 -3.85 -4.47
C LEU A 81 1.78 -3.76 -4.34
N HIS A 82 1.18 -4.10 -3.18
CA HIS A 82 -0.28 -4.14 -3.05
C HIS A 82 -0.94 -2.79 -3.39
N ASP A 83 -0.28 -1.70 -3.05
CA ASP A 83 -0.80 -0.33 -3.12
C ASP A 83 -0.09 0.57 -4.16
N ILE A 84 0.69 0.02 -5.10
CA ILE A 84 1.33 0.84 -6.14
C ILE A 84 0.33 1.58 -7.04
N CYS A 85 -0.94 1.20 -6.99
CA CYS A 85 -2.04 1.91 -7.64
C CYS A 85 -2.23 3.35 -7.14
N LYS A 86 -1.73 3.67 -5.95
CA LYS A 86 -1.82 5.02 -5.34
C LYS A 86 -0.83 6.02 -5.93
N THR A 87 0.12 5.55 -6.73
CA THR A 87 1.08 6.39 -7.45
C THR A 87 0.36 7.41 -8.33
N GLY A 88 0.73 8.69 -8.19
CA GLY A 88 0.14 9.80 -8.94
C GLY A 88 -1.30 10.13 -8.56
N CYS A 89 -1.78 9.66 -7.40
CA CYS A 89 -3.17 9.84 -6.99
C CYS A 89 -3.36 10.96 -5.95
N TYR A 90 -2.30 11.63 -5.52
CA TYR A 90 -2.41 12.64 -4.47
C TYR A 90 -1.91 14.02 -4.91
N THR A 91 -2.67 15.05 -4.54
CA THR A 91 -2.28 16.45 -4.68
C THR A 91 -2.41 17.15 -3.33
N ILE A 92 -1.63 18.21 -3.11
CA ILE A 92 -1.78 19.04 -1.92
C ILE A 92 -2.85 20.10 -2.19
N ASP A 93 -3.89 20.12 -1.36
CA ASP A 93 -4.94 21.13 -1.34
C ASP A 93 -5.02 21.75 0.05
N TYR A 94 -5.78 22.83 0.22
CA TYR A 94 -5.85 23.59 1.47
C TYR A 94 -7.30 23.70 1.97
N ARG A 95 -7.47 23.43 3.28
CA ARG A 95 -8.77 23.63 3.96
C ARG A 95 -8.65 24.66 5.06
N ASN A 96 -9.76 25.34 5.36
CA ASN A 96 -9.82 26.22 6.53
C ASN A 96 -9.98 25.37 7.79
N LYS A 97 -9.08 25.58 8.77
CA LYS A 97 -9.12 24.95 10.08
C LYS A 97 -9.24 26.00 11.16
N LYS A 98 -10.18 25.81 12.07
CA LYS A 98 -10.33 26.63 13.26
C LYS A 98 -9.30 26.19 14.29
N VAL A 99 -8.39 27.08 14.64
CA VAL A 99 -7.41 26.88 15.72
C VAL A 99 -7.80 27.77 16.87
N THR A 100 -7.98 27.19 18.06
CA THR A 100 -8.34 27.91 19.27
C THR A 100 -7.11 27.96 20.18
N ASP A 101 -6.74 29.17 20.59
CA ASP A 101 -5.69 29.38 21.58
C ASP A 101 -6.15 28.79 22.93
N PRO A 102 -5.39 27.87 23.52
CA PRO A 102 -5.80 27.18 24.75
C PRO A 102 -5.83 28.10 25.97
N ASP A 103 -5.06 29.20 25.99
CA ASP A 103 -4.95 30.10 27.13
C ASP A 103 -6.02 31.23 27.12
N THR A 104 -6.32 31.73 25.92
CA THR A 104 -7.24 32.88 25.77
C THR A 104 -8.65 32.48 25.30
N GLY A 105 -8.81 31.28 24.74
CA GLY A 105 -10.06 30.81 24.12
C GLY A 105 -10.39 31.51 22.79
N ILE A 106 -9.53 32.40 22.32
CA ILE A 106 -9.70 33.10 21.05
C ILE A 106 -9.37 32.13 19.92
N TYR A 107 -10.14 32.22 18.83
CA TYR A 107 -9.86 31.32 17.67
C TYR A 107 -9.52 32.19 16.43
N GLU A 108 -8.74 31.56 15.56
CA GLU A 108 -8.44 32.03 14.22
C GLU A 108 -8.69 30.93 13.18
N TRP A 109 -8.90 31.35 11.93
CA TRP A 109 -8.99 30.45 10.80
C TRP A 109 -7.65 30.44 10.08
N VAL A 110 -7.01 29.24 10.05
CA VAL A 110 -5.75 29.04 9.34
C VAL A 110 -5.99 28.14 8.13
N LYS A 111 -5.17 28.29 7.09
CA LYS A 111 -5.14 27.36 5.97
C LYS A 111 -4.22 26.20 6.32
N GLU A 112 -4.79 25.00 6.42
CA GLU A 112 -4.09 23.77 6.67
C GLU A 112 -3.95 22.98 5.35
N PRO A 113 -2.72 22.59 4.94
CA PRO A 113 -2.56 21.70 3.79
C PRO A 113 -3.08 20.29 4.13
N TYR A 114 -3.62 19.61 3.13
CA TYR A 114 -4.00 18.21 3.22
C TYR A 114 -3.80 17.51 1.89
N TYR A 115 -3.64 16.17 1.93
CA TYR A 115 -3.58 15.36 0.73
C TYR A 115 -5.00 15.09 0.20
N LYS A 116 -5.25 15.55 -1.02
CA LYS A 116 -6.48 15.29 -1.76
C LYS A 116 -6.25 14.12 -2.69
N PHE A 117 -7.07 13.09 -2.55
CA PHE A 117 -7.06 11.96 -3.48
C PHE A 117 -7.76 12.37 -4.79
N ASP A 118 -7.08 12.19 -5.90
CA ASP A 118 -7.59 12.48 -7.23
C ASP A 118 -7.14 11.36 -8.19
N GLU A 119 -8.01 10.40 -8.43
CA GLU A 119 -7.69 9.27 -9.29
C GLU A 119 -7.88 9.64 -10.77
N LEU A 120 -6.80 10.04 -11.43
CA LEU A 120 -6.81 10.44 -12.82
C LEU A 120 -7.12 9.28 -13.78
N TYR A 121 -6.80 8.04 -13.40
CA TYR A 121 -6.95 6.85 -14.22
C TYR A 121 -7.70 5.76 -13.44
N PRO A 122 -9.04 5.84 -13.36
CA PRO A 122 -9.83 4.80 -12.70
C PRO A 122 -9.68 3.46 -13.43
N PHE A 123 -9.38 2.40 -12.69
CA PHE A 123 -9.12 1.08 -13.23
C PHE A 123 -9.71 -0.02 -12.32
N GLY A 124 -11.01 -0.18 -12.34
CA GLY A 124 -11.65 -1.19 -11.50
C GLY A 124 -11.57 -0.87 -10.00
N GLY A 125 -10.75 -1.56 -9.23
CA GLY A 125 -10.47 -1.31 -7.82
C GLY A 125 -8.98 -1.12 -7.56
N HIS A 126 -8.61 -0.79 -6.32
CA HIS A 126 -7.22 -0.60 -5.93
C HIS A 126 -6.35 -1.81 -6.28
N GLY A 127 -6.77 -3.00 -5.86
CA GLY A 127 -6.02 -4.22 -6.11
C GLY A 127 -5.86 -4.54 -7.60
N SER A 128 -6.93 -4.43 -8.39
CA SER A 128 -6.87 -4.68 -9.84
C SER A 128 -5.91 -3.74 -10.56
N LYS A 129 -5.87 -2.46 -10.16
CA LYS A 129 -4.96 -1.47 -10.69
C LYS A 129 -3.50 -1.78 -10.30
N SER A 130 -3.27 -2.20 -9.05
CA SER A 130 -1.92 -2.61 -8.59
C SER A 130 -1.41 -3.83 -9.36
N VAL A 131 -2.24 -4.85 -9.54
CA VAL A 131 -1.90 -6.02 -10.38
C VAL A 131 -1.54 -5.59 -11.80
N TYR A 132 -2.37 -4.76 -12.44
CA TYR A 132 -2.11 -4.27 -13.79
C TYR A 132 -0.79 -3.52 -13.90
N LEU A 133 -0.48 -2.66 -12.94
CA LEU A 133 0.77 -1.89 -12.93
C LEU A 133 2.00 -2.78 -12.72
N ALA A 134 1.94 -3.73 -11.81
CA ALA A 134 3.03 -4.69 -11.57
C ALA A 134 3.29 -5.58 -12.80
N GLU A 135 2.24 -6.13 -13.40
CA GLU A 135 2.30 -7.02 -14.58
C GLU A 135 2.89 -6.34 -15.83
N ARG A 136 2.98 -5.03 -15.86
CA ARG A 136 3.68 -4.31 -16.95
C ARG A 136 5.18 -4.55 -16.94
N PHE A 137 5.73 -5.00 -15.84
CA PHE A 137 7.18 -5.14 -15.64
C PHE A 137 7.57 -6.55 -15.22
N ILE A 138 6.87 -7.12 -14.23
CA ILE A 138 7.16 -8.45 -13.69
C ILE A 138 5.98 -9.37 -13.90
N HIS A 139 6.26 -10.66 -14.05
CA HIS A 139 5.19 -11.66 -14.06
C HIS A 139 4.82 -12.05 -12.62
N LEU A 140 3.53 -11.91 -12.27
CA LEU A 140 2.98 -12.35 -11.00
C LEU A 140 2.50 -13.81 -11.12
N SER A 141 2.72 -14.62 -10.09
CA SER A 141 2.00 -15.87 -9.97
C SER A 141 0.51 -15.60 -9.75
N TRP A 142 -0.35 -16.60 -10.04
CA TRP A 142 -1.78 -16.45 -9.81
C TRP A 142 -2.11 -16.10 -8.35
N GLU A 143 -1.42 -16.76 -7.40
CA GLU A 143 -1.60 -16.50 -5.96
C GLU A 143 -1.22 -15.06 -5.57
N GLU A 144 -0.12 -14.53 -6.10
CA GLU A 144 0.33 -13.16 -5.87
C GLU A 144 -0.65 -12.14 -6.46
N ALA A 145 -1.10 -12.39 -7.70
CA ALA A 145 -2.10 -11.53 -8.34
C ALA A 145 -3.41 -11.49 -7.53
N VAL A 146 -3.88 -12.65 -7.03
CA VAL A 146 -5.06 -12.73 -6.16
C VAL A 146 -4.80 -12.03 -4.82
N ALA A 147 -3.62 -12.19 -4.22
CA ALA A 147 -3.28 -11.54 -2.97
C ALA A 147 -3.29 -10.01 -3.09
N ILE A 148 -2.65 -9.47 -4.13
CA ILE A 148 -2.66 -8.03 -4.42
C ILE A 148 -4.08 -7.57 -4.75
N ASN A 149 -4.82 -8.30 -5.58
CA ASN A 149 -6.16 -7.89 -6.01
C ASN A 149 -7.17 -7.85 -4.85
N CYS A 150 -7.04 -8.73 -3.86
CA CYS A 150 -8.00 -8.89 -2.77
C CYS A 150 -7.54 -8.29 -1.44
N HIS A 151 -6.40 -7.56 -1.39
CA HIS A 151 -5.84 -7.04 -0.13
C HIS A 151 -6.83 -6.16 0.65
N MET A 152 -7.62 -5.34 -0.04
CA MET A 152 -8.64 -4.48 0.58
C MET A 152 -9.81 -5.25 1.22
N GLY A 153 -9.92 -6.55 0.98
CA GLY A 153 -11.00 -7.37 1.54
C GLY A 153 -12.38 -6.83 1.17
N ALA A 154 -13.26 -6.73 2.14
CA ALA A 154 -14.63 -6.25 1.96
C ALA A 154 -14.73 -4.72 1.76
N TRP A 155 -13.65 -3.98 1.93
CA TRP A 155 -13.61 -2.53 1.69
C TRP A 155 -13.56 -2.19 0.19
N ASP A 156 -13.07 -3.12 -0.65
CA ASP A 156 -13.14 -2.95 -2.11
C ASP A 156 -14.50 -3.44 -2.64
N LYS A 157 -15.37 -2.50 -2.91
CA LYS A 157 -16.73 -2.78 -3.43
C LYS A 157 -16.76 -3.51 -4.78
N VAL A 158 -15.68 -3.42 -5.55
CA VAL A 158 -15.58 -4.06 -6.86
C VAL A 158 -15.36 -5.56 -6.73
N ASN A 159 -14.55 -5.99 -5.76
CA ASN A 159 -14.12 -7.37 -5.60
C ASN A 159 -14.84 -8.14 -4.47
N THR A 160 -15.78 -7.54 -3.76
CA THR A 160 -16.41 -8.12 -2.56
C THR A 160 -16.93 -9.55 -2.74
N ALA A 161 -17.51 -9.86 -3.91
CA ALA A 161 -18.07 -11.18 -4.17
C ALA A 161 -17.01 -12.30 -4.25
N SER A 162 -15.77 -11.96 -4.56
CA SER A 162 -14.66 -12.92 -4.74
C SER A 162 -13.78 -13.08 -3.51
N VAL A 163 -13.85 -12.16 -2.54
CA VAL A 163 -12.92 -12.08 -1.41
C VAL A 163 -12.96 -13.34 -0.53
N SER A 164 -14.16 -13.80 -0.13
CA SER A 164 -14.26 -14.99 0.73
C SER A 164 -13.64 -16.21 0.08
N LYS A 165 -13.94 -16.42 -1.20
CA LYS A 165 -13.38 -17.54 -1.97
C LYS A 165 -11.87 -17.38 -2.15
N ALA A 166 -11.38 -16.16 -2.40
CA ALA A 166 -9.95 -15.89 -2.51
C ALA A 166 -9.21 -16.25 -1.22
N PHE A 167 -9.76 -15.91 -0.07
CA PHE A 167 -9.15 -16.20 1.23
C PHE A 167 -9.20 -17.71 1.58
N GLU A 168 -10.22 -18.42 1.12
CA GLU A 168 -10.32 -19.88 1.29
C GLU A 168 -9.32 -20.63 0.43
N GLU A 169 -9.15 -20.23 -0.82
CA GLU A 169 -8.33 -20.94 -1.81
C GLU A 169 -6.85 -20.49 -1.78
N TYR A 170 -6.61 -19.20 -1.48
CA TYR A 170 -5.28 -18.57 -1.51
C TYR A 170 -4.96 -17.90 -0.18
N ARG A 171 -4.33 -18.66 0.71
CA ARG A 171 -3.99 -18.15 2.05
C ARG A 171 -3.06 -16.94 2.05
N LEU A 172 -2.26 -16.75 1.00
CA LEU A 172 -1.46 -15.55 0.82
C LEU A 172 -2.35 -14.30 0.70
N ALA A 173 -3.51 -14.38 0.03
CA ALA A 173 -4.44 -13.28 -0.06
C ALA A 173 -4.99 -12.86 1.32
N TRP A 174 -5.36 -13.84 2.16
CA TRP A 174 -5.75 -13.58 3.54
C TRP A 174 -4.58 -12.98 4.35
N LEU A 175 -3.36 -13.51 4.19
CA LEU A 175 -2.17 -13.05 4.90
C LEU A 175 -1.88 -11.58 4.60
N ILE A 176 -1.89 -11.19 3.33
CA ILE A 176 -1.64 -9.80 2.92
C ILE A 176 -2.74 -8.87 3.42
N HIS A 177 -4.01 -9.27 3.32
CA HIS A 177 -5.13 -8.50 3.87
C HIS A 177 -4.98 -8.23 5.37
N VAL A 178 -4.69 -9.27 6.18
CA VAL A 178 -4.52 -9.09 7.63
C VAL A 178 -3.27 -8.28 7.96
N ALA A 179 -2.20 -8.43 7.19
CA ALA A 179 -0.97 -7.65 7.37
C ALA A 179 -1.21 -6.16 7.09
N ASP A 180 -1.99 -5.83 6.07
CA ASP A 180 -2.42 -4.47 5.75
C ASP A 180 -3.27 -3.87 6.87
N GLU A 181 -4.29 -4.59 7.35
CA GLU A 181 -5.11 -4.18 8.51
C GLU A 181 -4.25 -3.99 9.78
N MET A 182 -3.27 -4.86 10.04
CA MET A 182 -2.35 -4.69 11.17
C MET A 182 -1.47 -3.45 11.02
N SER A 183 -0.90 -3.21 9.84
CA SER A 183 -0.11 -2.01 9.56
C SER A 183 -0.93 -0.76 9.81
N THR A 184 -2.17 -0.74 9.32
CA THR A 184 -3.08 0.40 9.40
C THR A 184 -3.57 0.67 10.83
N TYR A 185 -4.06 -0.36 11.54
CA TYR A 185 -4.81 -0.16 12.80
C TYR A 185 -3.99 -0.45 14.06
N VAL A 186 -2.91 -1.22 13.96
CA VAL A 186 -2.08 -1.55 15.12
C VAL A 186 -0.81 -0.70 15.15
N TYR A 187 -0.15 -0.53 14.00
CA TYR A 187 1.11 0.23 13.93
C TYR A 187 0.91 1.66 13.48
N SER A 188 -0.25 2.00 12.88
CA SER A 188 -0.64 3.36 12.47
C SER A 188 0.34 3.99 11.45
N VAL A 189 0.87 3.17 10.56
CA VAL A 189 1.79 3.57 9.48
C VAL A 189 1.05 3.74 8.16
#